data_70081c2b0ac64219063b7f522c7a1b8d
#
_entry.id   70081c2b0ac64219063b7f522c7a1b8d
#
_cell.length_a   1.000
_cell.length_b   1.000
_cell.length_c   1.000
_cell.angle_alpha   90.00
_cell.angle_beta   90.00
_cell.angle_gamma   90.00
#
_symmetry.space_group_name_H-M   'P 1'
#
loop_
_entity.id
_entity.type
_entity.pdbx_description
1 polymer ?
#
loop_
_entity_poly.entity_id
_entity_poly.type
_entity_poly.pdbx_seq_one_letter_code
_entity_poly.pdbx_strand_id
1 'polypeptide(L)'
;MGFCVVDFGVKFEGYCSDVTRTFYHGKPTKEEEKTYYDLLENQENAISLIKPGKMIGDFCIEAEKKLKQKLIHSLGHGLGIEVHEFPNITDNSKVGLREGMVITIDPGEYVEGRYGIRIEDDVLVTKSGCDVLSKFTKKLIIIK
;
A
#
# COMPACT_ATOMS: atom_id res chain seq x y z
N MET A 1 -7.81 15.41 17.43
CA MET A 1 -8.10 13.96 17.39
C MET A 1 -8.33 13.59 15.93
N GLY A 2 -7.94 12.40 15.50
CA GLY A 2 -8.07 11.99 14.10
C GLY A 2 -7.06 10.92 13.70
N PHE A 3 -6.94 10.70 12.41
CA PHE A 3 -5.97 9.76 11.84
C PHE A 3 -4.53 10.27 12.01
N CYS A 4 -3.63 9.34 12.28
CA CYS A 4 -2.20 9.56 12.38
C CYS A 4 -1.50 8.51 11.50
N VAL A 5 -0.90 8.95 10.41
CA VAL A 5 -0.12 8.10 9.52
C VAL A 5 1.28 7.94 10.11
N VAL A 6 1.72 6.71 10.26
CA VAL A 6 3.08 6.34 10.69
C VAL A 6 3.71 5.53 9.57
N ASP A 7 4.69 6.13 8.93
CA ASP A 7 5.44 5.59 7.82
C ASP A 7 6.88 5.40 8.29
N PHE A 8 7.36 4.17 8.25
CA PHE A 8 8.70 3.84 8.72
C PHE A 8 9.26 2.59 8.04
N GLY A 9 10.56 2.56 7.96
CA GLY A 9 11.31 1.40 7.49
C GLY A 9 12.61 1.23 8.25
N VAL A 10 13.28 0.12 7.98
CA VAL A 10 14.62 -0.17 8.49
C VAL A 10 15.50 -0.60 7.34
N LYS A 11 16.81 -0.42 7.51
CA LYS A 11 17.81 -1.03 6.62
C LYS A 11 18.58 -2.08 7.41
N PHE A 12 18.48 -3.34 6.98
CA PHE A 12 19.16 -4.48 7.61
C PHE A 12 19.94 -5.26 6.56
N GLU A 13 21.20 -5.50 6.84
CA GLU A 13 22.13 -6.22 5.92
C GLU A 13 22.15 -5.67 4.49
N GLY A 14 21.94 -4.36 4.35
CA GLY A 14 21.94 -3.67 3.05
C GLY A 14 20.59 -3.59 2.36
N TYR A 15 19.53 -4.24 2.88
CA TYR A 15 18.17 -4.19 2.33
C TYR A 15 17.24 -3.34 3.18
N CYS A 16 16.34 -2.64 2.49
CA CYS A 16 15.33 -1.78 3.11
C CYS A 16 14.00 -2.51 3.29
N SER A 17 13.21 -2.08 4.27
CA SER A 17 11.77 -2.33 4.38
C SER A 17 11.02 -0.99 4.38
N ASP A 18 9.73 -1.03 4.03
CA ASP A 18 8.88 0.15 3.99
C ASP A 18 7.45 -0.23 4.39
N VAL A 19 6.94 0.33 5.46
CA VAL A 19 5.63 -0.03 6.01
C VAL A 19 4.91 1.19 6.53
N THR A 20 3.72 1.43 6.03
CA THR A 20 2.83 2.45 6.58
C THR A 20 1.64 1.84 7.30
N ARG A 21 1.33 2.38 8.48
CA ARG A 21 0.10 2.12 9.21
C ARG A 21 -0.53 3.44 9.62
N THR A 22 -1.86 3.47 9.58
CA THR A 22 -2.62 4.61 10.10
C THR A 22 -3.30 4.20 11.40
N PHE A 23 -3.09 5.00 12.42
CA PHE A 23 -3.72 4.90 13.74
C PHE A 23 -4.81 5.97 13.85
N TYR A 24 -5.71 5.82 14.82
CA TYR A 24 -6.67 6.87 15.16
C TYR A 24 -6.47 7.32 16.60
N HIS A 25 -6.25 8.62 16.82
CA HIS A 25 -6.15 9.22 18.15
C HIS A 25 -7.54 9.75 18.57
N GLY A 26 -8.07 9.19 19.66
CA GLY A 26 -9.39 9.51 20.21
C GLY A 26 -10.45 8.48 19.81
N LYS A 27 -11.71 8.92 19.62
CA LYS A 27 -12.83 8.05 19.27
C LYS A 27 -13.27 8.33 17.83
N PRO A 28 -13.05 7.41 16.88
CA PRO A 28 -13.47 7.60 15.51
C PRO A 28 -15.01 7.60 15.41
N THR A 29 -15.53 8.34 14.45
CA THR A 29 -16.90 8.22 14.01
C THR A 29 -17.07 6.95 13.15
N LYS A 30 -18.32 6.51 12.95
CA LYS A 30 -18.61 5.38 12.04
C LYS A 30 -18.18 5.66 10.60
N GLU A 31 -18.24 6.93 10.16
CA GLU A 31 -17.82 7.33 8.83
C GLU A 31 -16.30 7.22 8.68
N GLU A 32 -15.54 7.66 9.69
CA GLU A 32 -14.08 7.54 9.70
C GLU A 32 -13.62 6.07 9.74
N GLU A 33 -14.24 5.24 10.59
CA GLU A 33 -13.97 3.80 10.59
C GLU A 33 -14.26 3.19 9.22
N LYS A 34 -15.39 3.53 8.61
CA LYS A 34 -15.74 3.05 7.27
C LYS A 34 -14.71 3.49 6.23
N THR A 35 -14.28 4.74 6.27
CA THR A 35 -13.25 5.27 5.34
C THR A 35 -11.95 4.47 5.45
N TYR A 36 -11.51 4.17 6.67
CA TYR A 36 -10.32 3.35 6.90
C TYR A 36 -10.47 1.95 6.32
N TYR A 37 -11.57 1.27 6.62
CA TYR A 37 -11.77 -0.11 6.15
C TYR A 37 -12.07 -0.20 4.65
N ASP A 38 -12.65 0.82 4.04
CA ASP A 38 -12.78 0.90 2.58
C ASP A 38 -11.37 0.98 1.92
N LEU A 39 -10.44 1.77 2.47
CA LEU A 39 -9.05 1.82 1.98
C LEU A 39 -8.32 0.49 2.20
N LEU A 40 -8.51 -0.13 3.36
CA LEU A 40 -7.92 -1.45 3.65
C LEU A 40 -8.40 -2.51 2.65
N GLU A 41 -9.70 -2.57 2.36
CA GLU A 41 -10.25 -3.47 1.36
C GLU A 41 -9.63 -3.24 -0.03
N ASN A 42 -9.42 -1.97 -0.39
CA ASN A 42 -8.77 -1.61 -1.65
C ASN A 42 -7.32 -2.09 -1.70
N GLN A 43 -6.56 -1.90 -0.62
CA GLN A 43 -5.17 -2.35 -0.52
C GLN A 43 -5.07 -3.88 -0.60
N GLU A 44 -5.93 -4.61 0.11
CA GLU A 44 -5.98 -6.07 0.07
C GLU A 44 -6.41 -6.59 -1.31
N ASN A 45 -7.36 -5.91 -1.95
CA ASN A 45 -7.73 -6.22 -3.33
C ASN A 45 -6.55 -6.00 -4.30
N ALA A 46 -5.83 -4.89 -4.18
CA ALA A 46 -4.65 -4.63 -5.01
C ALA A 46 -3.61 -5.76 -4.84
N ILE A 47 -3.29 -6.16 -3.62
CA ILE A 47 -2.38 -7.28 -3.34
C ILE A 47 -2.88 -8.58 -3.99
N SER A 48 -4.17 -8.87 -3.93
CA SER A 48 -4.75 -10.09 -4.50
C SER A 48 -4.59 -10.22 -6.02
N LEU A 49 -4.37 -9.10 -6.72
CA LEU A 49 -4.16 -9.07 -8.18
C LEU A 49 -2.71 -9.36 -8.59
N ILE A 50 -1.78 -9.38 -7.63
CA ILE A 50 -0.35 -9.55 -7.89
C ILE A 50 -0.05 -11.00 -8.29
N LYS A 51 0.54 -11.15 -9.47
CA LYS A 51 1.07 -12.43 -9.96
C LYS A 51 2.13 -12.19 -11.03
N PRO A 52 3.07 -13.12 -11.22
CA PRO A 52 4.07 -12.98 -12.27
C PRO A 52 3.40 -12.93 -13.66
N GLY A 53 3.94 -12.11 -14.55
CA GLY A 53 3.42 -11.87 -15.90
C GLY A 53 2.33 -10.79 -16.00
N LYS A 54 1.70 -10.39 -14.88
CA LYS A 54 0.74 -9.28 -14.89
C LYS A 54 1.47 -7.97 -15.22
N MET A 55 0.97 -7.23 -16.20
CA MET A 55 1.49 -5.89 -16.53
C MET A 55 1.15 -4.93 -15.39
N ILE A 56 2.12 -4.15 -14.93
CA ILE A 56 1.93 -3.21 -13.82
C ILE A 56 0.88 -2.16 -14.15
N GLY A 57 0.88 -1.62 -15.38
CA GLY A 57 -0.13 -0.64 -15.77
C GLY A 57 -1.55 -1.19 -15.70
N ASP A 58 -1.79 -2.41 -16.21
CA ASP A 58 -3.10 -3.06 -16.14
C ASP A 58 -3.51 -3.36 -14.70
N PHE A 59 -2.55 -3.79 -13.88
CA PHE A 59 -2.74 -4.03 -12.46
C PHE A 59 -3.17 -2.76 -11.71
N CYS A 60 -2.48 -1.64 -11.94
CA CYS A 60 -2.82 -0.35 -11.31
C CYS A 60 -4.22 0.11 -11.70
N ILE A 61 -4.54 0.09 -13.01
CA ILE A 61 -5.87 0.49 -13.50
C ILE A 61 -6.97 -0.37 -12.86
N GLU A 62 -6.73 -1.68 -12.69
CA GLU A 62 -7.68 -2.58 -12.06
C GLU A 62 -7.85 -2.32 -10.56
N ALA A 63 -6.74 -2.11 -9.85
CA ALA A 63 -6.73 -1.81 -8.42
C ALA A 63 -7.41 -0.47 -8.11
N GLU A 64 -7.12 0.56 -8.91
CA GLU A 64 -7.65 1.91 -8.69
C GLU A 64 -9.17 2.04 -8.95
N LYS A 65 -9.79 1.12 -9.70
CA LYS A 65 -11.24 1.16 -9.95
C LYS A 65 -12.11 1.15 -8.69
N LYS A 66 -11.58 0.63 -7.60
CA LYS A 66 -12.29 0.55 -6.33
C LYS A 66 -12.00 1.74 -5.40
N LEU A 67 -11.01 2.56 -5.71
CA LEU A 67 -10.69 3.76 -4.93
C LEU A 67 -11.77 4.82 -5.15
N LYS A 68 -12.15 5.52 -4.06
CA LYS A 68 -13.12 6.63 -4.12
C LYS A 68 -12.57 7.85 -4.85
N GLN A 69 -11.25 8.00 -4.84
CA GLN A 69 -10.56 9.11 -5.50
C GLN A 69 -9.27 8.58 -6.15
N LYS A 70 -8.83 9.28 -7.20
CA LYS A 70 -7.56 8.98 -7.83
C LYS A 70 -6.41 9.16 -6.84
N LEU A 71 -5.44 8.26 -6.87
CA LEU A 71 -4.23 8.40 -6.10
C LEU A 71 -3.47 9.67 -6.52
N ILE A 72 -2.93 10.38 -5.54
CA ILE A 72 -2.06 11.55 -5.78
C ILE A 72 -0.58 11.17 -5.91
N HIS A 73 -0.27 9.90 -5.69
CA HIS A 73 1.04 9.27 -5.85
C HIS A 73 0.89 7.90 -6.52
N SER A 74 1.99 7.20 -6.78
CA SER A 74 1.99 5.82 -7.29
C SER A 74 1.24 4.88 -6.34
N LEU A 75 0.76 3.75 -6.85
CA LEU A 75 0.18 2.68 -6.02
C LEU A 75 1.24 1.90 -5.23
N GLY A 76 2.52 2.13 -5.52
CA GLY A 76 3.67 1.50 -4.90
C GLY A 76 4.94 1.69 -5.71
N HIS A 77 5.99 1.04 -5.27
CA HIS A 77 7.31 1.09 -5.89
C HIS A 77 8.09 -0.20 -5.65
N GLY A 78 9.18 -0.40 -6.37
CA GLY A 78 10.17 -1.43 -6.07
C GLY A 78 10.89 -1.11 -4.76
N LEU A 79 11.30 -2.13 -4.06
CA LEU A 79 11.98 -2.05 -2.76
C LEU A 79 13.15 -3.04 -2.75
N GLY A 80 14.31 -2.61 -2.21
CA GLY A 80 15.48 -3.47 -2.13
C GLY A 80 16.65 -2.81 -1.41
N ILE A 81 17.71 -2.48 -2.13
CA ILE A 81 18.89 -1.80 -1.58
C ILE A 81 18.57 -0.36 -1.23
N GLU A 82 17.66 0.25 -2.00
CA GLU A 82 17.08 1.56 -1.72
C GLU A 82 15.60 1.41 -1.38
N VAL A 83 15.04 2.37 -0.65
CA VAL A 83 13.62 2.38 -0.29
C VAL A 83 12.76 2.50 -1.55
N HIS A 84 13.17 3.36 -2.50
CA HIS A 84 12.48 3.52 -3.77
C HIS A 84 13.36 3.03 -4.92
N GLU A 85 12.98 1.88 -5.49
CA GLU A 85 13.64 1.28 -6.65
C GLU A 85 12.64 1.06 -7.79
N PHE A 86 13.17 0.75 -8.96
CA PHE A 86 12.38 0.26 -10.08
C PHE A 86 11.80 -1.15 -9.75
N PRO A 87 10.52 -1.43 -10.15
CA PRO A 87 9.64 -0.60 -10.97
C PRO A 87 8.76 0.36 -10.15
N ASN A 88 8.38 1.50 -10.74
CA ASN A 88 7.27 2.28 -10.21
C ASN A 88 5.94 1.59 -10.52
N ILE A 89 5.07 1.50 -9.54
CA ILE A 89 3.75 0.86 -9.66
C ILE A 89 2.73 1.93 -10.06
N THR A 90 2.63 2.19 -11.36
CA THR A 90 1.79 3.25 -11.94
C THR A 90 1.01 2.74 -13.17
N ASP A 91 -0.10 3.42 -13.48
CA ASP A 91 -1.01 3.09 -14.57
C ASP A 91 -0.37 3.12 -15.98
N ASN A 92 0.69 3.89 -16.15
CA ASN A 92 1.41 4.02 -17.42
C ASN A 92 2.61 3.07 -17.57
N SER A 93 2.89 2.24 -16.57
CA SER A 93 4.02 1.30 -16.58
C SER A 93 3.86 0.23 -17.67
N LYS A 94 4.94 -0.01 -18.41
CA LYS A 94 5.05 -1.07 -19.44
C LYS A 94 5.81 -2.30 -18.93
N VAL A 95 6.01 -2.41 -17.63
CA VAL A 95 6.77 -3.49 -17.00
C VAL A 95 5.82 -4.60 -16.56
N GLY A 96 6.20 -5.85 -16.81
CA GLY A 96 5.54 -7.03 -16.25
C GLY A 96 6.11 -7.40 -14.88
N LEU A 97 5.26 -7.75 -13.93
CA LEU A 97 5.68 -8.33 -12.65
C LEU A 97 6.45 -9.63 -12.89
N ARG A 98 7.54 -9.84 -12.16
CA ARG A 98 8.37 -11.05 -12.25
C ARG A 98 8.57 -11.65 -10.87
N GLU A 99 8.66 -12.97 -10.82
CA GLU A 99 9.05 -13.70 -9.62
C GLU A 99 10.33 -13.11 -9.02
N GLY A 100 10.36 -12.97 -7.71
CA GLY A 100 11.48 -12.41 -6.96
C GLY A 100 11.45 -10.89 -6.81
N MET A 101 10.56 -10.16 -7.51
CA MET A 101 10.40 -8.73 -7.25
C MET A 101 9.82 -8.51 -5.85
N VAL A 102 10.40 -7.56 -5.12
CA VAL A 102 9.81 -7.00 -3.91
C VAL A 102 9.29 -5.62 -4.24
N ILE A 103 8.03 -5.37 -3.96
CA ILE A 103 7.36 -4.11 -4.25
C ILE A 103 6.54 -3.68 -3.04
N THR A 104 6.28 -2.38 -2.91
CA THR A 104 5.27 -1.89 -1.95
C THR A 104 3.90 -1.79 -2.61
N ILE A 105 2.85 -1.88 -1.80
CA ILE A 105 1.47 -1.53 -2.16
C ILE A 105 0.96 -0.58 -1.10
N ASP A 106 0.89 0.71 -1.45
CA ASP A 106 0.77 1.83 -0.54
C ASP A 106 -0.38 2.82 -0.83
N PRO A 107 -1.61 2.35 -1.18
CA PRO A 107 -2.69 3.26 -1.47
C PRO A 107 -2.96 4.21 -0.29
N GLY A 108 -3.25 5.47 -0.61
CA GLY A 108 -3.63 6.49 0.35
C GLY A 108 -4.85 7.28 -0.09
N GLU A 109 -5.60 7.78 0.87
CA GLU A 109 -6.69 8.72 0.67
C GLU A 109 -6.42 9.98 1.49
N TYR A 110 -6.45 11.14 0.81
CA TYR A 110 -6.08 12.41 1.43
C TYR A 110 -7.14 13.45 1.09
N VAL A 111 -7.74 14.04 2.12
CA VAL A 111 -8.74 15.10 2.00
C VAL A 111 -8.22 16.34 2.71
N GLU A 112 -7.86 17.36 1.93
CA GLU A 112 -7.28 18.60 2.44
C GLU A 112 -8.10 19.20 3.58
N GLY A 113 -7.44 19.56 4.67
CA GLY A 113 -8.05 20.12 5.87
C GLY A 113 -8.92 19.15 6.69
N ARG A 114 -9.00 17.88 6.29
CA ARG A 114 -9.78 16.86 6.98
C ARG A 114 -8.98 15.69 7.50
N TYR A 115 -8.37 14.90 6.61
CA TYR A 115 -7.59 13.72 7.00
C TYR A 115 -6.65 13.23 5.90
N GLY A 116 -5.68 12.43 6.31
CA GLY A 116 -4.88 11.56 5.44
C GLY A 116 -4.80 10.16 6.04
N ILE A 117 -4.96 9.15 5.22
CA ILE A 117 -4.79 7.75 5.59
C ILE A 117 -3.94 7.04 4.53
N ARG A 118 -3.05 6.14 4.96
CA ARG A 118 -2.27 5.25 4.07
C ARG A 118 -2.07 3.91 4.75
N ILE A 119 -2.15 2.85 3.98
CA ILE A 119 -1.87 1.47 4.42
C ILE A 119 -0.93 0.87 3.40
N GLU A 120 0.22 0.40 3.86
CA GLU A 120 1.30 -0.07 3.01
C GLU A 120 1.89 -1.37 3.51
N ASP A 121 2.16 -2.28 2.60
CA ASP A 121 2.88 -3.51 2.85
C ASP A 121 3.97 -3.75 1.81
N ASP A 122 5.07 -4.35 2.28
CA ASP A 122 6.07 -4.99 1.41
C ASP A 122 5.52 -6.32 0.91
N VAL A 123 5.61 -6.55 -0.40
CA VAL A 123 5.04 -7.71 -1.07
C VAL A 123 6.07 -8.37 -1.98
N LEU A 124 6.34 -9.66 -1.76
CA LEU A 124 7.18 -10.48 -2.63
C LEU A 124 6.32 -11.12 -3.72
N VAL A 125 6.68 -10.91 -4.98
CA VAL A 125 6.08 -11.64 -6.11
C VAL A 125 6.65 -13.05 -6.13
N THR A 126 5.79 -14.04 -5.93
CA THR A 126 6.16 -15.46 -5.92
C THR A 126 5.94 -16.10 -7.29
N LYS A 127 6.25 -17.38 -7.41
CA LYS A 127 6.08 -18.15 -8.66
C LYS A 127 4.63 -18.18 -9.16
N SER A 128 3.62 -18.08 -8.29
CA SER A 128 2.21 -18.22 -8.67
C SER A 128 1.28 -17.13 -8.14
N GLY A 129 1.81 -16.17 -7.39
CA GLY A 129 1.04 -15.08 -6.75
C GLY A 129 1.96 -14.13 -6.02
N CYS A 130 1.66 -13.87 -4.75
CA CYS A 130 2.51 -13.03 -3.90
C CYS A 130 2.43 -13.43 -2.42
N ASP A 131 3.44 -13.01 -1.65
CA ASP A 131 3.51 -13.13 -0.19
C ASP A 131 3.64 -11.74 0.42
N VAL A 132 2.78 -11.40 1.38
CA VAL A 132 2.90 -10.18 2.18
C VAL A 132 3.99 -10.38 3.24
N LEU A 133 5.04 -9.59 3.17
CA LEU A 133 6.18 -9.66 4.09
C LEU A 133 5.90 -8.92 5.39
N SER A 134 5.17 -7.80 5.34
CA SER A 134 4.79 -6.99 6.50
C SER A 134 3.77 -7.72 7.36
N LYS A 135 4.12 -8.04 8.61
CA LYS A 135 3.27 -8.85 9.50
C LYS A 135 2.51 -8.06 10.56
N PHE A 136 2.77 -6.76 10.70
CA PHE A 136 2.05 -5.94 11.65
C PHE A 136 0.57 -5.80 11.25
N THR A 137 -0.32 -5.79 12.24
CA THR A 137 -1.77 -5.73 12.00
C THR A 137 -2.18 -4.54 11.14
N LYS A 138 -3.16 -4.77 10.26
CA LYS A 138 -3.84 -3.74 9.46
C LYS A 138 -5.19 -3.32 10.05
N LYS A 139 -5.60 -3.87 11.20
CA LYS A 139 -6.80 -3.38 11.90
C LYS A 139 -6.54 -1.97 12.42
N LEU A 140 -7.55 -1.10 12.32
CA LEU A 140 -7.45 0.24 12.87
C LEU A 140 -7.15 0.19 14.38
N ILE A 141 -5.99 0.70 14.77
CA ILE A 141 -5.59 0.81 16.16
C ILE A 141 -6.02 2.18 16.67
N ILE A 142 -6.80 2.16 17.74
CA ILE A 142 -7.29 3.38 18.40
C ILE A 142 -6.42 3.65 19.62
N ILE A 143 -5.78 4.80 19.65
CA ILE A 143 -4.99 5.32 20.78
C ILE A 143 -5.78 6.39 21.52
N LYS A 144 -5.68 6.37 22.85
CA LYS A 144 -6.39 7.30 23.76
C LYS A 144 -5.50 8.48 24.08
#